data_d5b12cb207cd057027911332bd52b722
#
_entry.id   d5b12cb207cd057027911332bd52b722
#
_cell.length_a   1.000
_cell.length_b   1.000
_cell.length_c   1.000
_cell.angle_alpha   90.00
_cell.angle_beta   90.00
_cell.angle_gamma   90.00
#
_symmetry.space_group_name_H-M   'P 1'
#
loop_
_entity.id
_entity.type
_entity.pdbx_description
1 polymer ?
#
loop_
_entity_poly.entity_id
_entity_poly.type
_entity_poly.pdbx_seq_one_letter_code
_entity_poly.pdbx_strand_id
1 'polypeptide(L)' 'MNTVSKLAIAAMAGLLVASFASQVSAQDAARDAAIHKCIMQAQTQWPDISNPGNQRNRTDAYRSCMQAEGQRP' A
#
# COMPACT_ATOMS: atom_id res chain seq x y z
N MET A 1 33.97 1.06 -29.89
CA MET A 1 32.79 1.91 -29.65
C MET A 1 31.48 1.17 -29.69
N ASN A 2 31.26 0.27 -30.71
CA ASN A 2 30.02 -0.48 -30.79
C ASN A 2 29.78 -1.39 -29.59
N THR A 3 30.84 -1.93 -29.00
CA THR A 3 30.75 -2.82 -27.84
C THR A 3 30.25 -2.06 -26.59
N VAL A 4 30.69 -0.82 -26.42
CA VAL A 4 30.27 0.01 -25.28
C VAL A 4 28.79 0.40 -25.41
N SER A 5 28.33 0.74 -26.62
CA SER A 5 26.92 1.07 -26.87
C SER A 5 26.00 -0.12 -26.59
N LYS A 6 26.40 -1.32 -26.97
CA LYS A 6 25.61 -2.55 -26.71
C LYS A 6 25.50 -2.84 -25.21
N LEU A 7 26.61 -2.66 -24.47
CA LEU A 7 26.61 -2.83 -23.02
C LEU A 7 25.73 -1.80 -22.32
N ALA A 8 25.75 -0.56 -22.79
CA ALA A 8 24.91 0.50 -22.23
C ALA A 8 23.41 0.22 -22.42
N ILE A 9 23.03 -0.26 -23.60
CA ILE A 9 21.63 -0.63 -23.88
C ILE A 9 21.18 -1.78 -22.99
N ALA A 10 21.99 -2.80 -22.80
CA ALA A 10 21.68 -3.93 -21.94
C ALA A 10 21.51 -3.49 -20.47
N ALA A 11 22.35 -2.59 -19.99
CA ALA A 11 22.25 -2.06 -18.64
C ALA A 11 20.96 -1.25 -18.42
N MET A 12 20.56 -0.46 -19.42
CA MET A 12 19.31 0.30 -19.35
C MET A 12 18.09 -0.62 -19.29
N ALA A 13 18.06 -1.68 -20.07
CA ALA A 13 16.98 -2.65 -20.05
C ALA A 13 16.86 -3.33 -18.68
N GLY A 14 17.97 -3.68 -18.06
CA GLY A 14 17.97 -4.26 -16.72
C GLY A 14 17.46 -3.30 -15.66
N LEU A 15 17.82 -2.03 -15.75
CA LEU A 15 17.35 -0.99 -14.82
C LEU A 15 15.83 -0.77 -14.92
N LEU A 16 15.28 -0.79 -16.15
CA LEU A 16 13.84 -0.64 -16.35
C LEU A 16 13.06 -1.78 -15.69
N VAL A 17 13.52 -3.01 -15.83
CA VAL A 17 12.87 -4.17 -15.21
C VAL A 17 12.92 -4.07 -13.68
N ALA A 18 14.06 -3.70 -13.12
CA ALA A 18 14.23 -3.54 -11.69
C ALA A 18 13.33 -2.41 -11.14
N SER A 19 13.21 -1.29 -11.85
CA SER A 19 12.34 -0.18 -11.46
C SER A 19 10.87 -0.61 -11.43
N PHE A 20 10.43 -1.40 -12.39
CA PHE A 20 9.06 -1.90 -12.46
C PHE A 20 8.75 -2.79 -11.26
N ALA A 21 9.61 -3.73 -10.92
CA ALA A 21 9.46 -4.60 -9.76
C ALA A 21 9.42 -3.79 -8.45
N SER A 22 10.26 -2.76 -8.33
CA SER A 22 10.28 -1.88 -7.15
C SER A 22 8.96 -1.12 -6.99
N GLN A 23 8.35 -0.66 -8.08
CA GLN A 23 7.07 0.05 -8.03
C GLN A 23 5.95 -0.86 -7.51
N VAL A 24 5.87 -2.11 -7.96
CA VAL A 24 4.88 -3.08 -7.47
C VAL A 24 5.06 -3.32 -5.98
N SER A 25 6.30 -3.55 -5.52
CA SER A 25 6.60 -3.75 -4.10
C SER A 25 6.25 -2.52 -3.26
N ALA A 26 6.50 -1.32 -3.77
CA ALA A 26 6.17 -0.07 -3.07
C ALA A 26 4.66 0.10 -2.91
N GLN A 27 3.87 -0.25 -3.93
CA GLN A 27 2.41 -0.19 -3.85
C GLN A 27 1.86 -1.17 -2.81
N ASP A 28 2.38 -2.40 -2.77
CA ASP A 28 1.98 -3.40 -1.79
C ASP A 28 2.34 -2.96 -0.37
N ALA A 29 3.53 -2.41 -0.17
CA ALA A 29 3.97 -1.90 1.12
C ALA A 29 3.11 -0.72 1.57
N ALA A 30 2.75 0.19 0.66
CA ALA A 30 1.89 1.32 0.95
C ALA A 30 0.48 0.86 1.35
N ARG A 31 -0.06 -0.15 0.67
CA ARG A 31 -1.36 -0.70 1.01
C ARG A 31 -1.33 -1.38 2.37
N ASP A 32 -0.33 -2.18 2.66
CA ASP A 32 -0.19 -2.85 3.96
C ASP A 32 -0.09 -1.84 5.09
N ALA A 33 0.67 -0.77 4.91
CA ALA A 33 0.80 0.30 5.90
C ALA A 33 -0.53 1.01 6.12
N ALA A 34 -1.29 1.28 5.07
CA ALA A 34 -2.61 1.90 5.16
C ALA A 34 -3.59 0.99 5.91
N ILE A 35 -3.62 -0.30 5.61
CA ILE A 35 -4.48 -1.27 6.28
C ILE A 35 -4.19 -1.29 7.78
N HIS A 36 -2.92 -1.41 8.15
CA HIS A 36 -2.51 -1.42 9.55
C HIS A 36 -2.92 -0.15 10.28
N LYS A 37 -2.62 1.01 9.69
CA LYS A 37 -2.98 2.32 10.23
C LYS A 37 -4.48 2.44 10.45
N CYS A 38 -5.27 2.06 9.45
CA CYS A 38 -6.72 2.22 9.49
C CYS A 38 -7.39 1.25 10.45
N ILE A 39 -6.87 0.02 10.59
CA ILE A 39 -7.34 -0.93 11.60
C ILE A 39 -7.08 -0.39 13.01
N MET A 40 -5.86 0.08 13.27
CA MET A 40 -5.50 0.63 14.58
C MET A 40 -6.33 1.85 14.92
N GLN A 41 -6.57 2.73 13.96
CA GLN A 41 -7.38 3.92 14.16
C GLN A 41 -8.83 3.55 14.49
N ALA A 42 -9.42 2.61 13.78
CA ALA A 42 -10.78 2.16 14.03
C ALA A 42 -10.91 1.52 15.40
N GLN A 43 -9.95 0.72 15.84
CA GLN A 43 -9.93 0.10 17.16
C GLN A 43 -9.77 1.13 18.27
N THR A 44 -8.98 2.16 18.04
CA THR A 44 -8.79 3.25 19.02
C THR A 44 -10.05 4.08 19.18
N GLN A 45 -10.77 4.35 18.10
CA GLN A 45 -12.02 5.12 18.16
C GLN A 45 -13.16 4.31 18.78
N TRP A 46 -13.22 3.02 18.52
CA TRP A 46 -14.30 2.13 18.96
C TRP A 46 -13.72 0.87 19.62
N PRO A 47 -13.18 0.99 20.84
CA PRO A 47 -12.46 -0.11 21.48
C PRO A 47 -13.35 -1.26 21.97
N ASP A 48 -14.62 -1.00 22.31
CA ASP A 48 -15.53 -2.00 22.89
C ASP A 48 -16.20 -2.79 21.76
N ILE A 49 -15.77 -4.03 21.54
CA ILE A 49 -16.33 -4.92 20.51
C ILE A 49 -17.54 -5.71 20.98
N SER A 50 -17.89 -5.67 22.25
CA SER A 50 -19.06 -6.38 22.77
C SER A 50 -20.36 -5.76 22.31
N ASN A 51 -20.35 -4.50 21.90
CA ASN A 51 -21.49 -3.79 21.38
C ASN A 51 -21.56 -3.93 19.86
N PRO A 52 -22.65 -4.54 19.29
CA PRO A 52 -22.76 -4.71 17.82
C PRO A 52 -22.71 -3.40 17.05
N GLY A 53 -23.18 -2.29 17.61
CA GLY A 53 -23.09 -0.97 16.99
C GLY A 53 -21.65 -0.51 16.81
N ASN A 54 -20.77 -0.85 17.74
CA ASN A 54 -19.35 -0.50 17.65
C ASN A 54 -18.63 -1.28 16.58
N GLN A 55 -19.03 -2.52 16.30
CA GLN A 55 -18.48 -3.28 15.18
C GLN A 55 -18.77 -2.60 13.84
N ARG A 56 -20.00 -2.12 13.66
CA ARG A 56 -20.39 -1.35 12.49
C ARG A 56 -19.59 -0.05 12.40
N ASN A 57 -19.45 0.65 13.52
CA ASN A 57 -18.70 1.90 13.59
C ASN A 57 -17.23 1.68 13.22
N ARG A 58 -16.61 0.59 13.68
CA ARG A 58 -15.25 0.22 13.28
C ARG A 58 -15.13 0.02 11.79
N THR A 59 -16.08 -0.70 11.19
CA THR A 59 -16.08 -0.94 9.75
C THR A 59 -16.19 0.38 8.98
N ASP A 60 -17.07 1.26 9.39
CA ASP A 60 -17.24 2.56 8.74
C ASP A 60 -15.99 3.43 8.91
N ALA A 61 -15.39 3.44 10.09
CA ALA A 61 -14.15 4.17 10.36
C ALA A 61 -12.99 3.64 9.51
N TYR A 62 -12.89 2.33 9.38
CA TYR A 62 -11.88 1.69 8.53
C TYR A 62 -12.05 2.10 7.06
N ARG A 63 -13.27 2.04 6.55
CA ARG A 63 -13.56 2.43 5.15
C ARG A 63 -13.20 3.88 4.89
N SER A 64 -13.61 4.78 5.78
CA SER A 64 -13.31 6.21 5.65
C SER A 64 -11.80 6.46 5.68
N CYS A 65 -11.10 5.79 6.57
CA CYS A 65 -9.65 5.89 6.67
C CYS A 65 -8.96 5.41 5.39
N MET A 66 -9.37 4.25 4.86
CA MET A 66 -8.79 3.71 3.63
C MET A 66 -9.04 4.62 2.44
N GLN A 67 -10.22 5.22 2.33
CA GLN A 67 -10.52 6.19 1.29
C GLN A 67 -9.61 7.42 1.39
N ALA A 68 -9.37 7.91 2.61
CA ALA A 68 -8.46 9.03 2.83
C ALA A 68 -7.03 8.70 2.44
N GLU A 69 -6.62 7.42 2.57
CA GLU A 69 -5.31 6.95 2.14
C GLU A 69 -5.25 6.64 0.64
N GLY A 70 -6.36 6.80 -0.09
CA GLY A 70 -6.42 6.49 -1.51
C GLY A 70 -6.43 4.99 -1.81
N GLN A 71 -6.83 4.16 -0.84
CA GLN A 71 -6.84 2.71 -0.96
C GLN A 71 -8.26 2.16 -0.92
N ARG A 72 -8.46 0.98 -1.52
CA ARG A 72 -9.72 0.25 -1.37
C ARG A 72 -9.81 -0.37 0.02
N PRO A 73 -10.99 -0.32 0.63
CA PRO A 73 -11.20 -0.96 1.93
C PRO A 73 -11.07 -2.48 1.89
#